data_4c6589fbd791de5092a01de99eaaa0c9
#
_entry.id   4c6589fbd791de5092a01de99eaaa0c9
#
_cell.length_a   1.000
_cell.length_b   1.000
_cell.length_c   1.000
_cell.angle_alpha   90.00
_cell.angle_beta   90.00
_cell.angle_gamma   90.00
#
_symmetry.space_group_name_H-M   'P 1'
#
loop_
_entity.id
_entity.type
_entity.pdbx_description
1 polymer ?
#
loop_
_entity_poly.entity_id
_entity_poly.type
_entity_poly.pdbx_seq_one_letter_code
_entity_poly.pdbx_strand_id
1 'polypeptide(L)'
;LTNIWIEDTDMVIIMSNLLDNAIEACRKLKENKVIRLKIVREKMQLVLSVQNPVANPVEINQKQLKTSKGDKKNHGIGLKNVQMVLEKYKGFGNIYYRDGWVYYTAIIPKKEEI
;
A
#
# COMPACT_ATOMS: atom_id res chain seq x y z
N LEU A 1 -5.30 15.69 7.39
CA LEU A 1 -5.14 16.14 6.01
C LEU A 1 -6.42 16.82 5.53
N THR A 2 -6.28 18.02 5.03
CA THR A 2 -7.39 18.73 4.44
C THR A 2 -7.18 18.88 2.94
N ASN A 3 -8.26 19.08 2.21
CA ASN A 3 -8.20 19.33 0.76
C ASN A 3 -7.56 18.20 -0.04
N ILE A 4 -7.84 16.98 0.35
CA ILE A 4 -7.46 15.83 -0.48
C ILE A 4 -8.67 15.45 -1.33
N TRP A 5 -8.39 14.86 -2.49
CA TRP A 5 -9.40 14.56 -3.50
C TRP A 5 -9.86 13.11 -3.50
N ILE A 6 -9.45 12.35 -2.52
CA ILE A 6 -9.89 10.96 -2.36
C ILE A 6 -10.99 10.93 -1.30
N GLU A 7 -12.02 10.15 -1.55
CA GLU A 7 -13.11 10.02 -0.58
C GLU A 7 -12.63 9.30 0.67
N ASP A 8 -13.22 9.64 1.82
CA ASP A 8 -12.84 9.08 3.11
C ASP A 8 -12.91 7.56 3.11
N THR A 9 -13.98 7.01 2.55
CA THR A 9 -14.15 5.55 2.51
C THR A 9 -13.06 4.88 1.70
N ASP A 10 -12.65 5.50 0.59
CA ASP A 10 -11.56 4.96 -0.22
C ASP A 10 -10.22 5.04 0.50
N MET A 11 -9.99 6.14 1.21
CA MET A 11 -8.78 6.27 2.03
C MET A 11 -8.72 5.18 3.10
N VAL A 12 -9.85 4.91 3.75
CA VAL A 12 -9.90 3.84 4.76
C VAL A 12 -9.57 2.49 4.14
N ILE A 13 -10.09 2.20 2.96
CA ILE A 13 -9.79 0.94 2.27
C ILE A 13 -8.29 0.81 2.01
N ILE A 14 -7.68 1.85 1.46
CA ILE A 14 -6.24 1.82 1.18
C ILE A 14 -5.45 1.64 2.46
N MET A 15 -5.69 2.48 3.45
CA MET A 15 -4.87 2.49 4.65
C MET A 15 -5.04 1.26 5.49
N SER A 16 -6.28 0.78 5.66
CA SER A 16 -6.51 -0.41 6.48
C SER A 16 -5.86 -1.65 5.85
N ASN A 17 -5.94 -1.81 4.54
CA ASN A 17 -5.33 -2.96 3.88
C ASN A 17 -3.80 -2.90 3.95
N LEU A 18 -3.21 -1.73 3.72
CA LEU A 18 -1.76 -1.60 3.78
C LEU A 18 -1.23 -1.78 5.20
N LEU A 19 -1.91 -1.23 6.18
CA LEU A 19 -1.50 -1.37 7.57
C LEU A 19 -1.69 -2.79 8.08
N ASP A 20 -2.77 -3.45 7.70
CA ASP A 20 -2.99 -4.85 8.08
C ASP A 20 -1.86 -5.74 7.57
N ASN A 21 -1.43 -5.54 6.33
CA ASN A 21 -0.31 -6.30 5.78
C ASN A 21 0.98 -6.03 6.55
N ALA A 22 1.24 -4.78 6.89
CA ALA A 22 2.44 -4.41 7.63
C ALA A 22 2.41 -4.97 9.05
N ILE A 23 1.26 -4.92 9.72
CA ILE A 23 1.09 -5.46 11.07
C ILE A 23 1.32 -6.96 11.06
N GLU A 24 0.74 -7.65 10.08
CA GLU A 24 0.90 -9.09 10.00
C GLU A 24 2.35 -9.49 9.76
N ALA A 25 3.06 -8.77 8.91
CA ALA A 25 4.48 -9.00 8.70
C ALA A 25 5.28 -8.78 9.99
N CYS A 26 4.96 -7.74 10.73
CA CYS A 26 5.65 -7.44 11.99
C CYS A 26 5.39 -8.47 13.07
N ARG A 27 4.23 -9.13 13.07
CA ARG A 27 3.93 -10.17 14.05
C ARG A 27 4.89 -11.35 13.98
N LYS A 28 5.49 -11.57 12.82
CA LYS A 28 6.45 -12.67 12.63
C LYS A 28 7.85 -12.31 13.09
N LEU A 29 8.06 -11.08 13.48
CA LEU A 29 9.36 -10.62 13.96
C LEU A 29 9.45 -10.77 15.46
N LYS A 30 10.66 -11.01 15.98
CA LYS A 30 10.91 -11.06 17.42
C LYS A 30 11.18 -9.68 17.97
N GLU A 31 11.79 -8.83 17.15
CA GLU A 31 12.16 -7.48 17.55
C GLU A 31 12.13 -6.55 16.35
N ASN A 32 12.34 -5.27 16.58
CA ASN A 32 12.35 -4.25 15.53
C ASN A 32 11.03 -4.17 14.76
N LYS A 33 9.93 -4.26 15.50
CA LYS A 33 8.60 -4.15 14.92
C LYS A 33 8.24 -2.69 14.71
N VAL A 34 8.55 -2.19 13.55
CA VAL A 34 8.35 -0.79 13.19
C VAL A 34 7.57 -0.70 11.89
N ILE A 35 6.58 0.15 11.87
CA ILE A 35 5.86 0.46 10.64
C ILE A 35 6.04 1.94 10.39
N ARG A 36 6.53 2.28 9.21
CA ARG A 36 6.68 3.68 8.81
C ARG A 36 5.57 4.04 7.85
N LEU A 37 4.82 5.04 8.22
CA LEU A 37 3.72 5.54 7.41
C LEU A 37 4.01 6.98 7.06
N LYS A 38 3.88 7.30 5.77
CA LYS A 38 4.08 8.65 5.31
C LYS A 38 2.99 9.00 4.31
N ILE A 39 2.38 10.15 4.51
CA ILE A 39 1.38 10.67 3.58
C ILE A 39 1.83 12.08 3.21
N VAL A 40 2.05 12.29 1.93
CA VAL A 40 2.50 13.59 1.44
C VAL A 40 1.52 14.09 0.39
N ARG A 41 0.99 15.28 0.64
CA ARG A 41 0.16 15.94 -0.34
C ARG A 41 1.03 16.91 -1.12
N GLU A 42 1.17 16.63 -2.39
CA GLU A 42 1.86 17.52 -3.31
C GLU A 42 0.84 18.28 -4.13
N LYS A 43 1.28 19.23 -4.92
CA LYS A 43 0.37 20.07 -5.68
C LYS A 43 -0.54 19.26 -6.61
N MET A 44 0.04 18.28 -7.30
CA MET A 44 -0.65 17.51 -8.32
C MET A 44 -0.82 16.04 -7.99
N GLN A 45 -0.39 15.61 -6.82
CA GLN A 45 -0.51 14.20 -6.44
C GLN A 45 -0.47 14.01 -4.95
N LEU A 46 -1.05 12.90 -4.53
CA LEU A 46 -0.99 12.43 -3.14
C LEU A 46 -0.10 11.20 -3.13
N VAL A 47 0.88 11.17 -2.25
CA VAL A 47 1.80 10.02 -2.12
C VAL A 47 1.60 9.38 -0.77
N LEU A 48 1.30 8.08 -0.78
CA LEU A 48 1.14 7.27 0.41
C LEU A 48 2.26 6.24 0.45
N SER A 49 2.94 6.12 1.57
CA SER A 49 4.03 5.17 1.70
C SER A 49 3.88 4.39 3.00
N VAL A 50 3.99 3.08 2.91
CA VAL A 50 4.01 2.19 4.07
C VAL A 50 5.22 1.30 3.94
N GLN A 51 6.02 1.24 5.00
CA GLN A 51 7.24 0.45 5.02
C GLN A 51 7.29 -0.36 6.30
N ASN A 52 7.72 -1.60 6.18
CA ASN A 52 7.87 -2.47 7.34
C ASN A 52 8.98 -3.49 7.13
N PRO A 53 9.67 -3.89 8.21
CA PRO A 53 10.62 -4.98 8.11
C PRO A 53 9.90 -6.31 7.97
N VAL A 54 10.59 -7.31 7.43
CA VAL A 54 10.06 -8.65 7.28
C VAL A 54 11.08 -9.67 7.77
N ALA A 55 10.57 -10.81 8.25
CA ALA A 55 11.41 -11.85 8.83
C ALA A 55 12.25 -12.57 7.79
N ASN A 56 11.76 -12.74 6.59
CA ASN A 56 12.44 -13.47 5.52
C ASN A 56 12.38 -12.67 4.23
N PRO A 57 13.36 -12.87 3.33
CA PRO A 57 13.29 -12.23 2.02
C PRO A 57 11.98 -12.51 1.33
N VAL A 58 11.47 -11.51 0.66
CA VAL A 58 10.19 -11.59 -0.05
C VAL A 58 10.45 -11.44 -1.53
N GLU A 59 9.90 -12.38 -2.31
CA GLU A 59 9.92 -12.26 -3.75
C GLU A 59 8.63 -11.60 -4.18
N ILE A 60 8.76 -10.50 -4.88
CA ILE A 60 7.61 -9.70 -5.28
C ILE A 60 7.36 -9.85 -6.77
N ASN A 61 6.14 -10.22 -7.10
CA ASN A 61 5.69 -10.31 -8.48
C ASN A 61 4.54 -9.34 -8.66
N GLN A 62 4.78 -8.29 -9.42
CA GLN A 62 3.79 -7.24 -9.63
C GLN A 62 2.51 -7.75 -10.27
N LYS A 63 2.59 -8.78 -11.08
CA LYS A 63 1.39 -9.36 -11.69
C LYS A 63 0.48 -10.02 -10.65
N GLN A 64 1.06 -10.60 -9.61
CA GLN A 64 0.28 -11.25 -8.56
C GLN A 64 -0.49 -10.25 -7.72
N LEU A 65 -0.05 -9.01 -7.67
CA LEU A 65 -0.79 -7.98 -6.96
C LEU A 65 -2.16 -7.72 -7.56
N LYS A 66 -2.32 -7.98 -8.85
CA LYS A 66 -3.57 -7.75 -9.56
C LYS A 66 -4.55 -8.91 -9.45
N THR A 67 -4.06 -10.11 -9.27
CA THR A 67 -4.89 -11.30 -9.36
C THR A 67 -5.14 -11.99 -8.04
N SER A 68 -4.32 -11.78 -7.05
CA SER A 68 -4.36 -12.48 -5.76
C SER A 68 -4.38 -14.00 -5.90
N LYS A 69 -4.10 -14.49 -7.09
CA LYS A 69 -4.15 -15.90 -7.37
C LYS A 69 -2.98 -16.61 -6.70
N GLY A 70 -3.26 -17.70 -6.04
CA GLY A 70 -2.24 -18.47 -5.35
C GLY A 70 -1.91 -17.98 -3.97
N ASP A 71 -2.35 -16.80 -3.62
CA ASP A 71 -2.18 -16.31 -2.28
C ASP A 71 -3.42 -16.70 -1.47
N LYS A 72 -3.24 -17.64 -0.58
CA LYS A 72 -4.34 -18.14 0.22
C LYS A 72 -4.59 -17.31 1.46
N LYS A 73 -3.80 -16.28 1.65
CA LYS A 73 -3.94 -15.40 2.81
C LYS A 73 -4.51 -14.08 2.36
N ASN A 74 -4.81 -13.25 3.33
CA ASN A 74 -5.47 -11.98 3.07
C ASN A 74 -4.60 -10.96 2.35
N HIS A 75 -3.30 -11.19 2.26
CA HIS A 75 -2.40 -10.25 1.62
C HIS A 75 -2.78 -9.93 0.18
N GLY A 76 -2.99 -10.97 -0.62
CA GLY A 76 -3.34 -10.77 -2.02
C GLY A 76 -4.67 -10.07 -2.17
N ILE A 77 -5.64 -10.39 -1.31
CA ILE A 77 -6.96 -9.77 -1.33
C ILE A 77 -6.85 -8.30 -0.93
N GLY A 78 -6.10 -8.03 0.12
CA GLY A 78 -5.93 -6.66 0.58
C GLY A 78 -5.30 -5.75 -0.46
N LEU A 79 -4.23 -6.24 -1.12
CA LEU A 79 -3.57 -5.47 -2.16
C LEU A 79 -4.46 -5.31 -3.39
N LYS A 80 -5.28 -6.30 -3.68
CA LYS A 80 -6.24 -6.20 -4.76
C LYS A 80 -7.25 -5.09 -4.50
N ASN A 81 -7.74 -4.99 -3.28
CA ASN A 81 -8.67 -3.92 -2.90
C ASN A 81 -8.02 -2.54 -3.05
N VAL A 82 -6.76 -2.42 -2.63
CA VAL A 82 -6.01 -1.19 -2.82
C VAL A 82 -5.90 -0.85 -4.29
N GLN A 83 -5.57 -1.83 -5.12
CA GLN A 83 -5.42 -1.62 -6.56
C GLN A 83 -6.74 -1.14 -7.19
N MET A 84 -7.87 -1.73 -6.77
CA MET A 84 -9.17 -1.31 -7.29
C MET A 84 -9.47 0.14 -6.97
N VAL A 85 -9.16 0.56 -5.74
CA VAL A 85 -9.36 1.96 -5.36
C VAL A 85 -8.42 2.87 -6.14
N LEU A 86 -7.16 2.49 -6.28
CA LEU A 86 -6.21 3.29 -7.04
C LEU A 86 -6.67 3.48 -8.49
N GLU A 87 -7.19 2.43 -9.11
CA GLU A 87 -7.69 2.53 -10.48
C GLU A 87 -8.84 3.53 -10.60
N LYS A 88 -9.69 3.62 -9.60
CA LYS A 88 -10.78 4.58 -9.57
C LYS A 88 -10.27 6.02 -9.70
N TYR A 89 -9.10 6.30 -9.15
CA TYR A 89 -8.49 7.63 -9.17
C TYR A 89 -7.40 7.76 -10.21
N LYS A 90 -7.23 6.76 -11.07
CA LYS A 90 -6.15 6.73 -12.06
C LYS A 90 -4.78 6.79 -11.41
N GLY A 91 -4.70 6.26 -10.20
CA GLY A 91 -3.45 6.15 -9.48
C GLY A 91 -2.79 4.80 -9.70
N PHE A 92 -1.66 4.63 -9.08
CA PHE A 92 -0.95 3.37 -9.17
C PHE A 92 -0.15 3.12 -7.90
N GLY A 93 0.13 1.85 -7.65
CA GLY A 93 0.92 1.43 -6.51
C GLY A 93 2.12 0.62 -6.94
N ASN A 94 3.15 0.65 -6.13
CA ASN A 94 4.35 -0.12 -6.34
C ASN A 94 4.80 -0.71 -5.02
N ILE A 95 5.25 -1.97 -5.06
CA ILE A 95 5.76 -2.65 -3.87
C ILE A 95 7.09 -3.29 -4.22
N TYR A 96 8.07 -3.19 -3.33
CA TYR A 96 9.34 -3.87 -3.52
C TYR A 96 9.96 -4.24 -2.17
N TYR A 97 10.86 -5.20 -2.23
CA TYR A 97 11.63 -5.67 -1.10
C TYR A 97 13.09 -5.24 -1.26
N ARG A 98 13.67 -4.75 -0.18
CA ARG A 98 15.09 -4.41 -0.17
C ARG A 98 15.64 -4.51 1.25
N ASP A 99 16.71 -5.25 1.40
CA ASP A 99 17.49 -5.30 2.65
C ASP A 99 16.66 -5.53 3.91
N GLY A 100 15.74 -6.49 3.83
CA GLY A 100 14.92 -6.84 4.99
C GLY A 100 13.69 -5.99 5.19
N TRP A 101 13.38 -5.10 4.28
CA TRP A 101 12.21 -4.22 4.35
C TRP A 101 11.34 -4.36 3.11
N VAL A 102 10.04 -4.23 3.32
CA VAL A 102 9.07 -4.10 2.24
C VAL A 102 8.62 -2.65 2.18
N TYR A 103 8.59 -2.11 0.98
CA TYR A 103 8.20 -0.74 0.71
C TYR A 103 6.99 -0.75 -0.22
N TYR A 104 5.93 -0.12 0.22
CA TYR A 104 4.77 0.10 -0.63
C TYR A 104 4.56 1.59 -0.82
N THR A 105 4.41 2.02 -2.06
CA THR A 105 4.13 3.42 -2.38
C THR A 105 2.94 3.49 -3.31
N ALA A 106 1.97 4.32 -2.99
CA ALA A 106 0.83 4.59 -3.86
C ALA A 106 0.85 6.06 -4.23
N ILE A 107 0.56 6.33 -5.49
CA ILE A 107 0.50 7.70 -6.01
C ILE A 107 -0.88 7.90 -6.60
N ILE A 108 -1.56 8.95 -6.13
CA ILE A 108 -2.90 9.28 -6.58
C ILE A 108 -2.86 10.70 -7.17
N PRO A 109 -2.96 10.80 -8.50
CA PRO A 109 -2.90 12.12 -9.13
C PRO A 109 -4.16 12.93 -8.81
N LYS A 110 -4.00 14.23 -8.78
CA LYS A 110 -5.13 15.12 -8.61
C LYS A 110 -5.94 15.13 -9.90
N LYS A 111 -7.25 15.03 -9.75
CA LYS A 111 -8.14 15.09 -10.89
C LYS A 111 -8.06 16.46 -11.53
N GLU A 112 -7.87 16.49 -12.85
CA GLU A 112 -7.87 17.74 -13.58
C GLU A 112 -9.29 18.29 -13.65
N GLU A 113 -9.41 19.56 -13.39
CA GLU A 113 -10.65 20.30 -13.61
C GLU A 113 -10.58 20.92 -15.01
N ILE A 114 -11.57 20.60 -15.80
CA ILE A 114 -11.67 21.16 -17.15
C ILE A 114 -12.67 22.29 -17.14
#